data_f95a529302d875111578bd4e74ff5757
#
_entry.id   f95a529302d875111578bd4e74ff5757
#
_cell.length_a   1.000
_cell.length_b   1.000
_cell.length_c   1.000
_cell.angle_alpha   90.00
_cell.angle_beta   90.00
_cell.angle_gamma   90.00
#
_symmetry.space_group_name_H-M   'P 1'
#
loop_
_entity.id
_entity.type
_entity.pdbx_description
1 polymer ?
#
loop_
_entity_poly.entity_id
_entity_poly.type
_entity_poly.pdbx_seq_one_letter_code
_entity_poly.pdbx_strand_id
1 'polypeptide(L)'
;EWKISDSLDLTETMVPSFILQPIVENAFKHGISPKEEGGRVRIRINPLRDKGLLYISVCDNGVGIGKAQLEQLKAALAQPGERWEHIGVYNVAARLRLLDERGRLEICSHPGRGTAIRLYLPLIEPLEEEELDDDPSVDR
;
A
#
# COMPACT_ATOMS: atom_id res chain seq x y z
N GLU A 1 7.13 -6.22 11.97
CA GLU A 1 6.03 -7.17 12.17
C GLU A 1 5.15 -7.20 10.93
N TRP A 2 4.89 -8.37 10.39
CA TRP A 2 4.02 -8.59 9.24
C TRP A 2 2.76 -9.31 9.67
N LYS A 3 1.62 -8.91 9.12
CA LYS A 3 0.37 -9.63 9.22
C LYS A 3 -0.34 -9.60 7.86
N ILE A 4 -0.47 -10.77 7.27
CA ILE A 4 -1.15 -10.97 5.99
C ILE A 4 -2.43 -11.75 6.29
N SER A 5 -3.52 -11.43 5.61
CA SER A 5 -4.79 -12.14 5.77
C SER A 5 -4.66 -13.57 5.27
N ASP A 6 -5.17 -14.53 6.05
CA ASP A 6 -5.18 -15.95 5.67
C ASP A 6 -6.08 -16.22 4.44
N SER A 7 -6.97 -15.27 4.12
CA SER A 7 -7.85 -15.35 2.94
C SER A 7 -7.16 -14.88 1.65
N LEU A 8 -5.90 -14.41 1.72
CA LEU A 8 -5.15 -13.94 0.58
C LEU A 8 -4.21 -15.04 0.09
N ASP A 9 -4.37 -15.45 -1.16
CA ASP A 9 -3.40 -16.33 -1.80
C ASP A 9 -2.18 -15.54 -2.23
N LEU A 10 -1.06 -15.78 -1.54
CA LEU A 10 0.19 -15.07 -1.79
C LEU A 10 0.91 -15.52 -3.05
N THR A 11 0.59 -16.70 -3.57
CA THR A 11 1.19 -17.21 -4.80
C THR A 11 0.51 -16.64 -6.04
N GLU A 12 -0.75 -16.27 -5.89
CA GLU A 12 -1.63 -15.83 -6.97
C GLU A 12 -1.87 -14.33 -6.98
N THR A 13 -1.79 -13.66 -5.81
CA THR A 13 -2.04 -12.22 -5.71
C THR A 13 -0.89 -11.40 -6.27
N MET A 14 -1.17 -10.62 -7.30
CA MET A 14 -0.19 -9.75 -7.93
C MET A 14 -0.17 -8.36 -7.29
N VAL A 15 1.01 -7.91 -6.92
CA VAL A 15 1.26 -6.54 -6.45
C VAL A 15 2.32 -5.90 -7.34
N PRO A 16 2.11 -4.68 -7.84
CA PRO A 16 3.12 -4.00 -8.66
C PRO A 16 4.44 -3.85 -7.91
N SER A 17 5.54 -4.10 -8.61
CA SER A 17 6.88 -3.97 -8.04
C SER A 17 7.14 -2.55 -7.53
N PHE A 18 7.93 -2.41 -6.47
CA PHE A 18 8.36 -1.12 -5.90
C PHE A 18 7.24 -0.22 -5.34
N ILE A 19 6.07 -0.76 -5.00
CA ILE A 19 5.02 0.00 -4.30
C ILE A 19 5.26 0.01 -2.80
N LEU A 20 5.61 -1.11 -2.22
CA LEU A 20 5.74 -1.26 -0.77
C LEU A 20 7.07 -0.75 -0.24
N GLN A 21 8.18 -0.98 -0.96
CA GLN A 21 9.52 -0.62 -0.54
C GLN A 21 9.68 0.86 -0.19
N PRO A 22 9.26 1.85 -1.02
CA PRO A 22 9.39 3.26 -0.68
C PRO A 22 8.63 3.66 0.58
N ILE A 23 7.51 3.00 0.86
CA ILE A 23 6.69 3.27 2.04
C ILE A 23 7.35 2.73 3.30
N VAL A 24 7.92 1.52 3.23
CA VAL A 24 8.68 0.92 4.34
C VAL A 24 9.95 1.71 4.62
N GLU A 25 10.69 2.11 3.58
CA GLU A 25 11.87 2.97 3.72
C GLU A 25 11.52 4.31 4.38
N ASN A 26 10.39 4.91 4.01
CA ASN A 26 9.90 6.14 4.62
C ASN A 26 9.63 5.96 6.13
N ALA A 27 8.98 4.87 6.52
CA ALA A 27 8.73 4.56 7.92
C ALA A 27 10.04 4.42 8.72
N PHE A 28 11.06 3.75 8.17
CA PHE A 28 12.36 3.64 8.81
C PHE A 28 13.10 4.97 8.84
N LYS A 29 13.29 5.63 7.70
CA LYS A 29 14.13 6.81 7.56
C LYS A 29 13.57 8.02 8.31
N HIS A 30 12.27 8.26 8.20
CA HIS A 30 11.61 9.45 8.76
C HIS A 30 10.84 9.18 10.05
N GLY A 31 10.40 7.94 10.27
CA GLY A 31 9.67 7.57 11.48
C GLY A 31 10.58 7.06 12.59
N ILE A 32 11.33 6.00 12.34
CA ILE A 32 12.06 5.25 13.37
C ILE A 32 13.45 5.80 13.59
N SER A 33 14.24 6.08 12.54
CA SER A 33 15.64 6.50 12.68
C SER A 33 15.87 7.73 13.57
N PRO A 34 14.98 8.75 13.58
CA PRO A 34 15.13 9.87 14.48
C PRO A 34 14.84 9.57 15.94
N LYS A 35 14.33 8.37 16.25
CA LYS A 35 13.93 7.97 17.60
C LYS A 35 15.07 7.22 18.29
N GLU A 36 15.56 7.74 19.42
CA GLU A 36 16.68 7.16 20.15
C GLU A 36 16.41 5.76 20.70
N GLU A 37 15.18 5.48 21.10
CA GLU A 37 14.76 4.21 21.70
C GLU A 37 14.46 3.12 20.68
N GLY A 38 14.67 3.39 19.38
CA GLY A 38 14.24 2.52 18.29
C GLY A 38 12.73 2.53 18.10
N GLY A 39 12.22 1.63 17.28
CA GLY A 39 10.81 1.61 16.97
C GLY A 39 10.34 0.33 16.32
N ARG A 40 9.08 0.34 15.91
CA ARG A 40 8.39 -0.78 15.26
C ARG A 40 7.69 -0.30 14.01
N VAL A 41 7.84 -1.07 12.94
CA VAL A 41 7.02 -0.94 11.72
C VAL A 41 6.11 -2.17 11.64
N ARG A 42 4.82 -1.94 11.44
CA ARG A 42 3.82 -2.98 11.25
C ARG A 42 3.21 -2.86 9.86
N ILE A 43 3.20 -3.95 9.14
CA ILE A 43 2.60 -4.06 7.81
C ILE A 43 1.43 -5.03 7.88
N ARG A 44 0.29 -4.62 7.32
CA ARG A 44 -0.90 -5.46 7.18
C ARG A 44 -1.36 -5.45 5.73
N ILE A 45 -1.73 -6.61 5.23
CA ILE A 45 -2.22 -6.80 3.87
C ILE A 45 -3.53 -7.59 3.95
N ASN A 46 -4.60 -7.01 3.41
CA ASN A 46 -5.94 -7.61 3.43
C ASN A 46 -6.65 -7.39 2.09
N PRO A 47 -7.31 -8.41 1.54
CA PRO A 47 -8.18 -8.23 0.41
C PRO A 47 -9.50 -7.59 0.84
N LEU A 48 -9.97 -6.63 0.07
CA LEU A 48 -11.31 -6.04 0.16
C LEU A 48 -12.11 -6.55 -1.05
N ARG A 49 -12.51 -7.83 -1.01
CA ARG A 49 -13.10 -8.55 -2.16
C ARG A 49 -14.38 -7.92 -2.66
N ASP A 50 -15.23 -7.44 -1.76
CA ASP A 50 -16.46 -6.69 -2.07
C ASP A 50 -16.22 -5.44 -2.90
N LYS A 51 -15.01 -4.89 -2.83
CA LYS A 51 -14.58 -3.69 -3.57
C LYS A 51 -13.60 -3.99 -4.70
N GLY A 52 -13.16 -5.24 -4.85
CA GLY A 52 -12.11 -5.61 -5.79
C GLY A 52 -10.79 -4.88 -5.55
N LEU A 53 -10.46 -4.62 -4.28
CA LEU A 53 -9.27 -3.89 -3.87
C LEU A 53 -8.40 -4.71 -2.92
N LEU A 54 -7.10 -4.50 -2.99
CA LEU A 54 -6.15 -4.91 -1.98
C LEU A 54 -5.84 -3.70 -1.09
N TYR A 55 -5.96 -3.88 0.21
CA TYR A 55 -5.61 -2.89 1.23
C TYR A 55 -4.28 -3.25 1.87
N ILE A 56 -3.35 -2.31 1.86
CA ILE A 56 -2.06 -2.44 2.54
C ILE A 56 -1.91 -1.26 3.51
N SER A 57 -1.54 -1.54 4.75
CA SER A 57 -1.19 -0.50 5.71
C SER A 57 0.23 -0.70 6.24
N VAL A 58 0.98 0.39 6.29
CA VAL A 58 2.30 0.47 6.91
C VAL A 58 2.21 1.49 8.03
N CYS A 59 2.37 1.03 9.28
CA CYS A 59 2.28 1.85 10.48
C CYS A 59 3.60 1.80 11.23
N ASP A 60 4.17 2.94 11.55
CA ASP A 60 5.29 3.06 12.46
C ASP A 60 4.87 3.73 13.78
N ASN A 61 5.64 3.49 14.83
CA ASN A 61 5.53 4.18 16.11
C ASN A 61 6.67 5.18 16.31
N GLY A 62 7.08 5.81 15.21
CA GLY A 62 8.18 6.77 15.17
C GLY A 62 7.81 8.15 15.69
N VAL A 63 8.59 9.14 15.27
CA VAL A 63 8.43 10.54 15.73
C VAL A 63 7.16 11.21 15.23
N GLY A 64 6.54 10.67 14.17
CA GLY A 64 5.37 11.27 13.54
C GLY A 64 5.69 12.55 12.76
N ILE A 65 4.64 13.18 12.24
CA ILE A 65 4.72 14.40 11.41
C ILE A 65 3.88 15.48 12.05
N GLY A 66 4.41 16.69 12.15
CA GLY A 66 3.68 17.85 12.65
C GLY A 66 2.50 18.22 11.76
N LYS A 67 1.47 18.83 12.35
CA LYS A 67 0.21 19.12 11.64
C LYS A 67 0.43 19.94 10.37
N ALA A 68 1.22 21.02 10.42
CA ALA A 68 1.48 21.88 9.26
C ALA A 68 2.18 21.12 8.13
N GLN A 69 3.20 20.32 8.45
CA GLN A 69 3.92 19.51 7.48
C GLN A 69 3.04 18.39 6.90
N LEU A 70 2.18 17.78 7.73
CA LEU A 70 1.23 16.77 7.27
C LEU A 70 0.21 17.34 6.27
N GLU A 71 -0.31 18.54 6.53
CA GLU A 71 -1.23 19.21 5.61
C GLU A 71 -0.55 19.57 4.27
N GLN A 72 0.69 20.04 4.31
CA GLN A 72 1.50 20.27 3.11
C GLN A 72 1.71 18.98 2.31
N LEU A 73 2.06 17.88 3.00
CA LEU A 73 2.25 16.58 2.37
C LEU A 73 0.95 16.05 1.73
N LYS A 74 -0.19 16.18 2.42
CA LYS A 74 -1.49 15.79 1.87
C LYS A 74 -1.87 16.62 0.66
N ALA A 75 -1.64 17.93 0.68
CA ALA A 75 -1.86 18.80 -0.45
C ALA A 75 -1.00 18.42 -1.66
N ALA A 76 0.27 18.11 -1.41
CA ALA A 76 1.21 17.63 -2.43
C ALA A 76 0.76 16.29 -3.04
N LEU A 77 0.30 15.35 -2.23
CA LEU A 77 -0.22 14.06 -2.70
C LEU A 77 -1.50 14.21 -3.53
N ALA A 78 -2.26 15.27 -3.32
CA ALA A 78 -3.48 15.56 -4.09
C ALA A 78 -3.20 16.16 -5.48
N GLN A 79 -2.04 16.79 -5.69
CA GLN A 79 -1.69 17.47 -6.94
C GLN A 79 -0.54 16.73 -7.65
N PRO A 80 -0.74 16.14 -8.83
CA PRO A 80 0.34 15.56 -9.61
C PRO A 80 1.20 16.67 -10.24
N GLY A 81 2.52 16.64 -10.03
CA GLY A 81 3.46 17.41 -10.86
C GLY A 81 4.52 18.29 -10.20
N GLU A 82 4.55 18.48 -8.90
CA GLU A 82 5.60 19.27 -8.24
C GLU A 82 6.66 18.40 -7.55
N ARG A 83 7.92 18.86 -7.56
CA ARG A 83 9.04 18.18 -6.89
C ARG A 83 8.95 18.35 -5.39
N TRP A 84 8.85 17.25 -4.66
CA TRP A 84 8.77 17.24 -3.20
C TRP A 84 9.90 16.41 -2.57
N GLU A 85 10.28 16.76 -1.36
CA GLU A 85 11.32 16.05 -0.58
C GLU A 85 10.95 14.57 -0.29
N HIS A 86 9.67 14.20 -0.35
CA HIS A 86 9.16 12.84 -0.14
C HIS A 86 8.87 12.09 -1.45
N ILE A 87 9.84 12.07 -2.36
CA ILE A 87 9.71 11.52 -3.72
C ILE A 87 9.13 10.10 -3.74
N GLY A 88 9.53 9.23 -2.80
CA GLY A 88 9.08 7.84 -2.76
C GLY A 88 7.57 7.69 -2.55
N VAL A 89 7.02 8.34 -1.52
CA VAL A 89 5.58 8.29 -1.19
C VAL A 89 4.75 8.93 -2.30
N TYR A 90 5.23 10.03 -2.85
CA TYR A 90 4.58 10.72 -3.97
C TYR A 90 4.49 9.84 -5.23
N ASN A 91 5.59 9.19 -5.60
CA ASN A 91 5.63 8.29 -6.75
C ASN A 91 4.68 7.11 -6.57
N VAL A 92 4.58 6.56 -5.37
CA VAL A 92 3.61 5.49 -5.07
C VAL A 92 2.18 5.98 -5.25
N ALA A 93 1.83 7.16 -4.72
CA ALA A 93 0.50 7.73 -4.87
C ALA A 93 0.13 7.96 -6.36
N ALA A 94 1.06 8.48 -7.14
CA ALA A 94 0.88 8.69 -8.58
C ALA A 94 0.67 7.36 -9.31
N ARG A 95 1.46 6.33 -9.01
CA ARG A 95 1.34 5.00 -9.61
C ARG A 95 0.02 4.32 -9.28
N LEU A 96 -0.46 4.43 -8.04
CA LEU A 96 -1.75 3.85 -7.65
C LEU A 96 -2.91 4.42 -8.47
N ARG A 97 -2.89 5.73 -8.74
CA ARG A 97 -3.92 6.38 -9.59
C ARG A 97 -3.87 5.93 -11.04
N LEU A 98 -2.68 5.60 -11.55
CA LEU A 98 -2.51 5.08 -12.91
C LEU A 98 -2.98 3.63 -13.05
N LEU A 99 -2.96 2.86 -11.98
CA LEU A 99 -3.38 1.45 -11.98
C LEU A 99 -4.90 1.31 -11.98
N ASP A 100 -5.59 2.14 -11.22
CA ASP A 100 -7.05 2.07 -11.05
C ASP A 100 -7.55 3.44 -10.55
N GLU A 101 -8.70 3.90 -11.00
CA GLU A 101 -9.32 5.15 -10.55
C GLU A 101 -9.61 5.20 -9.05
N ARG A 102 -9.77 4.02 -8.42
CA ARG A 102 -9.94 3.84 -6.97
C ARG A 102 -8.60 3.73 -6.24
N GLY A 103 -7.49 3.63 -7.00
CA GLY A 103 -6.13 3.55 -6.47
C GLY A 103 -5.78 4.83 -5.72
N ARG A 104 -5.41 4.70 -4.44
CA ARG A 104 -5.08 5.86 -3.61
C ARG A 104 -4.15 5.54 -2.46
N LEU A 105 -3.50 6.58 -1.99
CA LEU A 105 -2.69 6.57 -0.79
C LEU A 105 -3.29 7.55 0.22
N GLU A 106 -3.47 7.10 1.44
CA GLU A 106 -3.92 7.91 2.57
C GLU A 106 -2.82 7.95 3.63
N ILE A 107 -2.62 9.11 4.25
CA ILE A 107 -1.64 9.28 5.32
C ILE A 107 -2.28 9.90 6.55
N CYS A 108 -2.01 9.29 7.71
CA CYS A 108 -2.36 9.80 9.03
C CYS A 108 -1.11 9.82 9.90
N SER A 109 -0.89 10.89 10.62
CA SER A 109 0.27 11.00 11.52
C SER A 109 -0.05 11.90 12.70
N HIS A 110 0.60 11.61 13.83
CA HIS A 110 0.57 12.44 15.02
C HIS A 110 1.98 12.54 15.61
N PRO A 111 2.44 13.74 15.96
CA PRO A 111 3.73 13.93 16.61
C PRO A 111 3.87 13.04 17.85
N GLY A 112 5.00 12.35 17.96
CA GLY A 112 5.30 11.44 19.07
C GLY A 112 4.55 10.10 19.06
N ARG A 113 3.62 9.87 18.12
CA ARG A 113 2.85 8.62 18.02
C ARG A 113 3.14 7.79 16.77
N GLY A 114 3.78 8.40 15.78
CA GLY A 114 4.14 7.76 14.52
C GLY A 114 3.23 8.09 13.36
N THR A 115 3.37 7.31 12.29
CA THR A 115 2.69 7.53 11.00
C THR A 115 2.05 6.24 10.51
N ALA A 116 0.88 6.36 9.90
CA ALA A 116 0.20 5.29 9.19
C ALA A 116 -0.02 5.70 7.74
N ILE A 117 0.47 4.90 6.81
CA ILE A 117 0.23 5.02 5.38
C ILE A 117 -0.64 3.84 4.94
N ARG A 118 -1.73 4.13 4.24
CA ARG A 118 -2.68 3.16 3.73
C ARG A 118 -2.70 3.24 2.20
N LEU A 119 -2.57 2.09 1.58
CA LEU A 119 -2.59 1.93 0.13
C LEU A 119 -3.82 1.14 -0.26
N TYR A 120 -4.49 1.59 -1.31
CA TYR A 120 -5.58 0.87 -1.97
C TYR A 120 -5.19 0.68 -3.42
N LEU A 121 -5.17 -0.55 -3.88
CA LEU A 121 -4.81 -0.92 -5.24
C LEU A 121 -5.74 -2.02 -5.74
N PRO A 122 -5.86 -2.25 -7.06
CA PRO A 122 -6.70 -3.31 -7.58
C PRO A 122 -6.25 -4.65 -7.05
N LEU A 123 -7.21 -5.46 -6.61
CA LEU A 123 -6.98 -6.87 -6.29
C LEU A 123 -6.96 -7.64 -7.61
N ILE A 124 -5.77 -8.08 -8.01
CA ILE A 124 -5.57 -8.89 -9.20
C ILE A 124 -5.34 -10.31 -8.71
N GLU A 125 -6.33 -11.15 -8.92
CA GLU A 125 -6.25 -12.60 -8.72
C GLU A 125 -6.33 -13.25 -10.11
N PRO A 126 -5.69 -14.41 -10.34
CA PRO A 126 -5.84 -15.15 -11.58
C PRO A 126 -7.33 -15.46 -11.79
N LEU A 127 -7.75 -15.45 -13.03
CA LEU A 127 -9.02 -16.04 -13.38
C LEU A 127 -8.90 -17.52 -13.01
N GLU A 128 -9.85 -18.03 -12.21
CA GLU A 128 -10.03 -19.46 -12.09
C GLU A 128 -10.17 -19.97 -13.52
N GLU A 129 -9.23 -20.82 -13.97
CA GLU A 129 -9.40 -21.54 -15.22
C GLU A 129 -10.72 -22.31 -15.03
N GLU A 130 -11.80 -21.88 -15.69
CA GLU A 130 -12.96 -22.72 -15.85
C GLU A 130 -12.40 -24.01 -16.45
N GLU A 131 -12.43 -25.11 -15.67
CA GLU A 131 -12.20 -26.43 -16.19
C GLU A 131 -13.15 -26.55 -17.39
N LEU A 132 -12.58 -26.40 -18.60
CA LEU A 132 -13.27 -26.77 -19.80
C LEU A 132 -13.57 -28.26 -19.58
N ASP A 133 -14.80 -28.59 -19.22
CA ASP A 133 -15.30 -29.92 -19.25
C ASP A 133 -14.96 -30.48 -20.63
N ASP A 134 -13.90 -31.28 -20.65
CA ASP A 134 -13.48 -32.06 -21.79
C ASP A 134 -14.58 -33.12 -21.93
N ASP A 135 -15.67 -32.75 -22.63
CA ASP A 135 -16.78 -33.66 -22.96
C ASP A 135 -16.20 -34.74 -23.89
N PRO A 136 -15.95 -35.95 -23.39
CA PRO A 136 -15.39 -37.02 -24.21
C PRO A 136 -16.39 -37.63 -25.18
N SER A 137 -17.50 -36.95 -25.48
CA SER A 137 -18.62 -37.50 -26.29
C SER A 137 -18.67 -36.97 -27.74
N VAL A 138 -17.58 -36.44 -28.31
CA VAL A 138 -17.49 -36.18 -29.75
C VAL A 138 -16.54 -37.19 -30.41
N ASP A 139 -16.91 -38.43 -30.32
CA ASP A 139 -16.41 -39.46 -31.23
C ASP A 139 -17.59 -40.13 -31.93
N ARG A 140 -17.95 -39.58 -33.09
CA ARG A 140 -18.54 -40.31 -34.23
C ARG A 140 -18.71 -39.44 -35.47
#